data_afdf02f34d52e461fd0d72778d53e802
#
_entry.id   afdf02f34d52e461fd0d72778d53e802
#
_cell.length_a   1.000
_cell.length_b   1.000
_cell.length_c   1.000
_cell.angle_alpha   90.00
_cell.angle_beta   90.00
_cell.angle_gamma   90.00
#
_symmetry.space_group_name_H-M   'P 1'
#
loop_
_entity.id
_entity.type
_entity.pdbx_description
1 polymer ?
#
loop_
_entity_poly.entity_id
_entity_poly.type
_entity_poly.pdbx_seq_one_letter_code
_entity_poly.pdbx_strand_id
1 'polypeptide(L)'
;MSVHTESQGVIGTHYRFPDYFEVGREKIREFARSVKDDHPAHFDEAAAAEAGHPGLVASLTFLAVAGRQVQLEIFEKFDIPINIARVLHRDQKFTFHRPIMAGDKLYFDTYLDSVIESHGTVVSEVRSEISDANGEPVVTSVVTMLGESVNQDPETEAATIAALEAMRDRHKQK
;
A
#
# COMPACT_ATOMS: atom_id res chain seq x y z
N MET A 1 18.55 -23.24 19.18
CA MET A 1 18.28 -21.86 19.61
C MET A 1 18.03 -21.06 18.34
N SER A 2 16.78 -20.68 18.08
CA SER A 2 16.41 -19.89 16.90
C SER A 2 16.87 -18.45 17.13
N VAL A 3 17.85 -18.00 16.36
CA VAL A 3 18.29 -16.59 16.41
C VAL A 3 17.31 -15.81 15.57
N HIS A 4 16.37 -15.15 16.22
CA HIS A 4 15.59 -14.09 15.58
C HIS A 4 16.51 -12.88 15.49
N THR A 5 16.97 -12.54 14.30
CA THR A 5 17.71 -11.30 14.06
C THR A 5 16.66 -10.23 13.75
N GLU A 6 16.34 -9.40 14.73
CA GLU A 6 15.60 -8.16 14.46
C GLU A 6 16.55 -7.22 13.70
N SER A 7 16.13 -6.77 12.53
CA SER A 7 16.82 -5.69 11.79
C SER A 7 16.54 -4.36 12.50
N GLN A 8 17.05 -4.18 13.70
CA GLN A 8 16.74 -3.05 14.59
C GLN A 8 17.09 -1.67 13.99
N GLY A 9 17.94 -1.61 12.96
CA GLY A 9 18.39 -0.35 12.35
C GLY A 9 17.38 0.32 11.43
N VAL A 10 16.34 -0.39 10.96
CA VAL A 10 15.37 0.11 10.00
C VAL A 10 13.95 0.27 10.57
N ILE A 11 13.68 -0.36 11.72
CA ILE A 11 12.38 -0.23 12.41
C ILE A 11 12.16 1.22 12.84
N GLY A 12 10.96 1.74 12.58
CA GLY A 12 10.60 3.13 12.83
C GLY A 12 10.96 4.08 11.68
N THR A 13 11.57 3.59 10.61
CA THR A 13 11.78 4.40 9.40
C THR A 13 10.44 4.95 8.92
N HIS A 14 10.44 6.27 8.65
CA HIS A 14 9.28 6.99 8.17
C HIS A 14 9.53 7.48 6.75
N TYR A 15 8.55 7.33 5.90
CA TYR A 15 8.54 7.85 4.54
C TYR A 15 7.23 8.56 4.26
N ARG A 16 7.30 9.86 3.97
CA ARG A 16 6.18 10.62 3.44
C ARG A 16 6.24 10.61 1.92
N PHE A 17 5.21 10.08 1.28
CA PHE A 17 5.08 10.16 -0.17
C PHE A 17 4.99 11.62 -0.62
N PRO A 18 5.83 12.06 -1.59
CA PRO A 18 5.97 13.48 -1.91
C PRO A 18 4.78 14.10 -2.63
N ASP A 19 3.88 13.29 -3.16
CA ASP A 19 2.69 13.69 -3.89
C ASP A 19 1.43 13.16 -3.19
N TYR A 20 0.28 13.39 -3.77
CA TYR A 20 -1.00 12.86 -3.30
C TYR A 20 -1.66 12.02 -4.38
N PHE A 21 -2.52 11.10 -3.97
CA PHE A 21 -3.41 10.40 -4.87
C PHE A 21 -4.76 11.12 -4.94
N GLU A 22 -5.15 11.61 -6.13
CA GLU A 22 -6.48 12.19 -6.34
C GLU A 22 -7.50 11.11 -6.67
N VAL A 23 -8.56 11.04 -5.87
CA VAL A 23 -9.63 10.06 -6.01
C VAL A 23 -10.62 10.51 -7.10
N GLY A 24 -10.37 10.07 -8.33
CA GLY A 24 -11.21 10.39 -9.48
C GLY A 24 -12.51 9.57 -9.50
N ARG A 25 -13.62 10.20 -9.94
CA ARG A 25 -14.94 9.54 -10.10
C ARG A 25 -14.87 8.28 -10.98
N GLU A 26 -14.21 8.40 -12.12
CA GLU A 26 -14.09 7.27 -13.05
C GLU A 26 -13.19 6.17 -12.49
N LYS A 27 -12.17 6.52 -11.69
CA LYS A 27 -11.32 5.54 -11.02
C LYS A 27 -12.10 4.74 -9.98
N ILE A 28 -13.02 5.36 -9.23
CA ILE A 28 -13.94 4.66 -8.33
C ILE A 28 -14.79 3.65 -9.11
N ARG A 29 -15.44 4.10 -10.19
CA ARG A 29 -16.31 3.26 -11.02
C ARG A 29 -15.55 2.09 -11.67
N GLU A 30 -14.37 2.37 -12.22
CA GLU A 30 -13.50 1.39 -12.84
C GLU A 30 -13.09 0.31 -11.83
N PHE A 31 -12.64 0.74 -10.65
CA PHE A 31 -12.21 -0.18 -9.61
C PHE A 31 -13.37 -1.03 -9.09
N ALA A 32 -14.52 -0.42 -8.78
CA ALA A 32 -15.69 -1.15 -8.31
C ALA A 32 -16.11 -2.25 -9.31
N ARG A 33 -16.14 -1.93 -10.63
CA ARG A 33 -16.40 -2.95 -11.67
C ARG A 33 -15.35 -4.07 -11.67
N SER A 34 -14.08 -3.73 -11.50
CA SER A 34 -12.99 -4.71 -11.55
C SER A 34 -13.04 -5.73 -10.41
N VAL A 35 -13.52 -5.30 -9.24
CA VAL A 35 -13.70 -6.17 -8.06
C VAL A 35 -15.13 -6.70 -7.90
N LYS A 36 -16.02 -6.39 -8.88
CA LYS A 36 -17.44 -6.80 -8.88
C LYS A 36 -18.21 -6.28 -7.66
N ASP A 37 -17.87 -5.09 -7.21
CA ASP A 37 -18.60 -4.37 -6.17
C ASP A 37 -19.65 -3.50 -6.87
N ASP A 38 -20.90 -3.96 -6.85
CA ASP A 38 -22.01 -3.36 -7.60
C ASP A 38 -22.88 -2.42 -6.74
N HIS A 39 -22.39 -2.04 -5.56
CA HIS A 39 -23.14 -1.12 -4.70
C HIS A 39 -23.37 0.22 -5.41
N PRO A 40 -24.63 0.71 -5.51
CA PRO A 40 -25.00 1.87 -6.32
C PRO A 40 -24.21 3.15 -5.99
N ALA A 41 -23.81 3.36 -4.74
CA ALA A 41 -23.06 4.54 -4.29
C ALA A 41 -21.66 4.68 -4.95
N HIS A 42 -21.16 3.62 -5.61
CA HIS A 42 -19.92 3.69 -6.38
C HIS A 42 -20.13 4.25 -7.79
N PHE A 43 -21.36 4.28 -8.27
CA PHE A 43 -21.68 4.58 -9.66
C PHE A 43 -22.54 5.81 -9.84
N ASP A 44 -23.46 6.07 -8.91
CA ASP A 44 -24.50 7.10 -8.99
C ASP A 44 -24.47 8.01 -7.77
N GLU A 45 -24.48 9.32 -8.00
CA GLU A 45 -24.39 10.32 -6.92
C GLU A 45 -25.70 10.47 -6.14
N ALA A 46 -26.85 10.20 -6.78
CA ALA A 46 -28.12 10.22 -6.07
C ALA A 46 -28.17 9.03 -5.09
N ALA A 47 -27.74 7.84 -5.52
CA ALA A 47 -27.63 6.69 -4.64
C ALA A 47 -26.61 6.89 -3.50
N ALA A 48 -25.49 7.57 -3.79
CA ALA A 48 -24.53 7.93 -2.75
C ALA A 48 -25.14 8.92 -1.74
N ALA A 49 -25.92 9.90 -2.20
CA ALA A 49 -26.62 10.87 -1.35
C ALA A 49 -27.69 10.18 -0.48
N GLU A 50 -28.46 9.23 -1.03
CA GLU A 50 -29.42 8.41 -0.27
C GLU A 50 -28.71 7.59 0.83
N ALA A 51 -27.48 7.15 0.59
CA ALA A 51 -26.62 6.49 1.58
C ALA A 51 -25.94 7.47 2.57
N GLY A 52 -26.21 8.76 2.48
CA GLY A 52 -25.68 9.80 3.37
C GLY A 52 -24.29 10.34 2.98
N HIS A 53 -23.86 10.15 1.73
CA HIS A 53 -22.56 10.60 1.25
C HIS A 53 -22.71 11.77 0.25
N PRO A 54 -21.82 12.79 0.30
CA PRO A 54 -21.91 13.96 -0.58
C PRO A 54 -21.43 13.70 -2.02
N GLY A 55 -20.93 12.51 -2.32
CA GLY A 55 -20.44 12.10 -3.63
C GLY A 55 -20.15 10.62 -3.71
N LEU A 56 -19.65 10.14 -4.85
CA LEU A 56 -19.33 8.73 -5.04
C LEU A 56 -18.36 8.24 -3.97
N VAL A 57 -18.65 7.07 -3.40
CA VAL A 57 -17.83 6.41 -2.39
C VAL A 57 -16.96 5.35 -3.05
N ALA A 58 -15.71 5.26 -2.65
CA ALA A 58 -14.82 4.20 -3.12
C ALA A 58 -15.13 2.88 -2.39
N SER A 59 -14.94 1.74 -3.10
CA SER A 59 -15.00 0.41 -2.50
C SER A 59 -13.97 0.27 -1.37
N LEU A 60 -14.23 -0.55 -0.36
CA LEU A 60 -13.38 -0.69 0.83
C LEU A 60 -11.94 -1.12 0.52
N THR A 61 -11.72 -1.81 -0.59
CA THR A 61 -10.38 -2.24 -1.02
C THR A 61 -9.71 -1.28 -2.01
N PHE A 62 -10.29 -0.10 -2.26
CA PHE A 62 -9.79 0.89 -3.24
C PHE A 62 -8.34 1.33 -2.99
N LEU A 63 -7.89 1.29 -1.73
CA LEU A 63 -6.50 1.59 -1.38
C LEU A 63 -5.48 0.64 -2.05
N ALA A 64 -5.89 -0.53 -2.54
CA ALA A 64 -5.03 -1.39 -3.34
C ALA A 64 -4.54 -0.70 -4.63
N VAL A 65 -5.29 0.27 -5.16
CA VAL A 65 -4.87 1.10 -6.29
C VAL A 65 -4.17 2.37 -5.82
N ALA A 66 -4.79 3.11 -4.89
CA ALA A 66 -4.26 4.38 -4.40
C ALA A 66 -2.90 4.22 -3.72
N GLY A 67 -2.71 3.16 -2.92
CA GLY A 67 -1.47 2.87 -2.21
C GLY A 67 -0.39 2.20 -3.06
N ARG A 68 -0.68 1.79 -4.30
CA ARG A 68 0.26 1.00 -5.10
C ARG A 68 1.58 1.71 -5.37
N GLN A 69 1.55 2.99 -5.70
CA GLN A 69 2.77 3.76 -5.99
C GLN A 69 3.63 3.91 -4.74
N VAL A 70 2.99 4.24 -3.62
CA VAL A 70 3.66 4.32 -2.31
C VAL A 70 4.32 2.99 -1.96
N GLN A 71 3.60 1.87 -2.15
CA GLN A 71 4.10 0.53 -1.84
C GLN A 71 5.34 0.16 -2.67
N LEU A 72 5.45 0.62 -3.91
CA LEU A 72 6.64 0.39 -4.75
C LEU A 72 7.85 1.15 -4.22
N GLU A 73 7.66 2.39 -3.76
CA GLU A 73 8.74 3.23 -3.26
C GLU A 73 9.24 2.81 -1.87
N ILE A 74 8.37 2.28 -0.99
CA ILE A 74 8.79 1.87 0.35
C ILE A 74 9.81 0.72 0.34
N PHE A 75 9.80 -0.16 -0.66
CA PHE A 75 10.82 -1.21 -0.78
C PHE A 75 12.21 -0.64 -0.99
N GLU A 76 12.33 0.47 -1.74
CA GLU A 76 13.60 1.17 -1.91
C GLU A 76 13.98 2.00 -0.67
N LYS A 77 12.98 2.63 -0.03
CA LYS A 77 13.18 3.59 1.06
C LYS A 77 13.47 2.95 2.40
N PHE A 78 12.90 1.77 2.65
CA PHE A 78 13.00 1.11 3.96
C PHE A 78 14.10 0.06 4.03
N ASP A 79 14.79 -0.21 2.92
CA ASP A 79 15.87 -1.20 2.83
C ASP A 79 15.46 -2.56 3.47
N ILE A 80 14.25 -3.01 3.15
CA ILE A 80 13.72 -4.25 3.67
C ILE A 80 14.44 -5.40 2.94
N PRO A 81 15.13 -6.32 3.64
CA PRO A 81 15.93 -7.37 3.03
C PRO A 81 15.09 -8.50 2.47
N ILE A 82 14.11 -8.18 1.62
CA ILE A 82 13.14 -9.11 1.05
C ILE A 82 13.30 -9.21 -0.47
N ASN A 83 13.24 -10.43 -1.00
CA ASN A 83 13.22 -10.65 -2.43
C ASN A 83 11.86 -10.24 -3.02
N ILE A 84 11.82 -9.08 -3.66
CA ILE A 84 10.59 -8.49 -4.20
C ILE A 84 9.99 -9.34 -5.33
N ALA A 85 10.80 -10.13 -6.06
CA ALA A 85 10.30 -11.04 -7.08
C ALA A 85 9.50 -12.21 -6.49
N ARG A 86 9.66 -12.49 -5.18
CA ARG A 86 9.04 -13.60 -4.45
C ARG A 86 8.34 -13.16 -3.16
N VAL A 87 7.90 -11.93 -3.11
CA VAL A 87 7.13 -11.40 -1.98
C VAL A 87 5.65 -11.77 -2.09
N LEU A 88 5.10 -12.17 -0.96
CA LEU A 88 3.66 -12.41 -0.79
C LEU A 88 3.06 -11.33 0.08
N HIS A 89 1.94 -10.78 -0.34
CA HIS A 89 1.08 -9.95 0.48
C HIS A 89 0.27 -10.90 1.38
N ARG A 90 0.68 -11.04 2.63
CA ARG A 90 0.13 -12.01 3.57
C ARG A 90 -1.16 -11.55 4.21
N ASP A 91 -1.17 -10.30 4.68
CA ASP A 91 -2.30 -9.72 5.42
C ASP A 91 -2.46 -8.22 5.13
N GLN A 92 -3.71 -7.75 5.19
CA GLN A 92 -4.07 -6.35 5.00
C GLN A 92 -5.17 -5.97 5.98
N LYS A 93 -4.90 -4.96 6.81
CA LYS A 93 -5.89 -4.37 7.71
C LYS A 93 -6.13 -2.91 7.34
N PHE A 94 -7.40 -2.54 7.21
CA PHE A 94 -7.82 -1.14 7.07
C PHE A 94 -8.65 -0.72 8.29
N THR A 95 -8.33 0.45 8.82
CA THR A 95 -9.15 1.14 9.81
C THR A 95 -9.62 2.44 9.18
N PHE A 96 -10.89 2.50 8.80
CA PHE A 96 -11.49 3.69 8.19
C PHE A 96 -11.91 4.67 9.28
N HIS A 97 -11.43 5.91 9.17
CA HIS A 97 -11.88 7.04 10.00
C HIS A 97 -13.05 7.76 9.34
N ARG A 98 -13.11 7.73 8.01
CA ARG A 98 -14.23 8.09 7.16
C ARG A 98 -14.16 7.34 5.83
N PRO A 99 -15.27 7.30 5.05
CA PRO A 99 -15.23 6.79 3.68
C PRO A 99 -14.27 7.59 2.79
N ILE A 100 -13.66 6.91 1.83
CA ILE A 100 -12.93 7.56 0.72
C ILE A 100 -13.96 7.97 -0.34
N MET A 101 -13.92 9.23 -0.76
CA MET A 101 -14.90 9.79 -1.70
C MET A 101 -14.23 10.42 -2.92
N ALA A 102 -15.00 10.54 -3.99
CA ALA A 102 -14.56 11.28 -5.18
C ALA A 102 -14.15 12.71 -4.83
N GLY A 103 -12.99 13.14 -5.32
CA GLY A 103 -12.40 14.44 -5.04
C GLY A 103 -11.42 14.46 -3.85
N ASP A 104 -11.33 13.39 -3.07
CA ASP A 104 -10.32 13.30 -2.02
C ASP A 104 -8.91 13.35 -2.60
N LYS A 105 -8.03 14.05 -1.91
CA LYS A 105 -6.58 14.03 -2.09
C LYS A 105 -5.97 13.28 -0.94
N LEU A 106 -5.46 12.09 -1.20
CA LEU A 106 -4.93 11.19 -0.19
C LEU A 106 -3.42 11.36 -0.08
N TYR A 107 -2.95 11.75 1.10
CA TYR A 107 -1.55 11.90 1.47
C TYR A 107 -1.14 10.70 2.32
N PHE A 108 0.05 10.16 2.07
CA PHE A 108 0.53 8.94 2.72
C PHE A 108 1.76 9.22 3.58
N ASP A 109 1.65 8.94 4.86
CA ASP A 109 2.75 8.83 5.81
C ASP A 109 2.93 7.37 6.18
N THR A 110 4.08 6.80 5.82
CA THR A 110 4.30 5.35 5.90
C THR A 110 5.45 5.04 6.85
N TYR A 111 5.26 4.03 7.68
CA TYR A 111 6.18 3.61 8.75
C TYR A 111 6.49 2.12 8.61
N LEU A 112 7.74 1.75 8.83
CA LEU A 112 8.15 0.37 8.98
C LEU A 112 8.04 -0.02 10.45
N ASP A 113 6.97 -0.70 10.82
CA ASP A 113 6.68 -1.04 12.22
C ASP A 113 7.43 -2.28 12.68
N SER A 114 7.67 -3.27 11.79
CA SER A 114 8.48 -4.44 12.13
C SER A 114 9.16 -5.08 10.92
N VAL A 115 10.32 -5.67 11.15
CA VAL A 115 11.02 -6.58 10.23
C VAL A 115 11.59 -7.74 11.04
N ILE A 116 11.16 -8.94 10.74
CA ILE A 116 11.62 -10.17 11.40
C ILE A 116 12.19 -11.09 10.33
N GLU A 117 13.45 -11.46 10.47
CA GLU A 117 14.09 -12.47 9.64
C GLU A 117 14.28 -13.77 10.45
N SER A 118 13.79 -14.87 9.91
CA SER A 118 13.93 -16.20 10.51
C SER A 118 14.02 -17.28 9.45
N HIS A 119 15.07 -18.11 9.50
CA HIS A 119 15.27 -19.23 8.59
C HIS A 119 15.17 -18.85 7.10
N GLY A 120 15.74 -17.70 6.73
CA GLY A 120 15.73 -17.21 5.35
C GLY A 120 14.39 -16.63 4.87
N THR A 121 13.46 -16.43 5.79
CA THR A 121 12.19 -15.79 5.53
C THR A 121 12.15 -14.45 6.25
N VAL A 122 11.76 -13.40 5.53
CA VAL A 122 11.53 -12.07 6.07
C VAL A 122 10.02 -11.83 6.17
N VAL A 123 9.58 -11.37 7.33
CA VAL A 123 8.23 -10.85 7.55
C VAL A 123 8.36 -9.39 7.91
N SER A 124 7.72 -8.51 7.15
CA SER A 124 7.70 -7.07 7.42
C SER A 124 6.28 -6.56 7.60
N GLU A 125 6.10 -5.64 8.55
CA GLU A 125 4.84 -4.94 8.76
C GLU A 125 5.04 -3.45 8.46
N VAL A 126 4.23 -2.94 7.54
CA VAL A 126 4.25 -1.55 7.10
C VAL A 126 2.91 -0.92 7.38
N ARG A 127 2.92 0.17 8.13
CA ARG A 127 1.74 0.97 8.46
C ARG A 127 1.75 2.26 7.66
N SER A 128 0.61 2.59 7.02
CA SER A 128 0.40 3.87 6.37
C SER A 128 -0.73 4.63 7.06
N GLU A 129 -0.46 5.84 7.47
CA GLU A 129 -1.44 6.82 7.93
C GLU A 129 -1.81 7.70 6.75
N ILE A 130 -3.09 7.63 6.36
CA ILE A 130 -3.57 8.30 5.16
C ILE A 130 -4.49 9.43 5.60
N SER A 131 -4.13 10.66 5.21
CA SER A 131 -4.86 11.88 5.54
C SER A 131 -5.36 12.59 4.28
N ASP A 132 -6.29 13.51 4.47
CA ASP A 132 -6.74 14.42 3.42
C ASP A 132 -5.85 15.68 3.32
N ALA A 133 -6.24 16.63 2.45
CA ALA A 133 -5.52 17.89 2.23
C ALA A 133 -5.46 18.80 3.47
N ASN A 134 -6.33 18.61 4.46
CA ASN A 134 -6.35 19.35 5.71
C ASN A 134 -5.55 18.65 6.83
N GLY A 135 -5.01 17.45 6.54
CA GLY A 135 -4.33 16.61 7.52
C GLY A 135 -5.26 15.77 8.38
N GLU A 136 -6.58 15.75 8.06
CA GLU A 136 -7.54 14.93 8.80
C GLU A 136 -7.41 13.46 8.40
N PRO A 137 -7.45 12.52 9.37
CA PRO A 137 -7.27 11.10 9.09
C PRO A 137 -8.42 10.53 8.25
N VAL A 138 -8.09 9.79 7.22
CA VAL A 138 -9.04 9.09 6.33
C VAL A 138 -9.00 7.59 6.59
N VAL A 139 -7.82 6.97 6.49
CA VAL A 139 -7.63 5.52 6.71
C VAL A 139 -6.26 5.27 7.35
N THR A 140 -6.21 4.32 8.27
CA THR A 140 -4.96 3.67 8.67
C THR A 140 -4.89 2.30 8.01
N SER A 141 -3.82 2.04 7.27
CA SER A 141 -3.55 0.78 6.57
C SER A 141 -2.36 0.08 7.19
N VAL A 142 -2.48 -1.21 7.49
CA VAL A 142 -1.36 -2.05 7.93
C VAL A 142 -1.26 -3.23 6.98
N VAL A 143 -0.10 -3.40 6.38
CA VAL A 143 0.19 -4.49 5.46
C VAL A 143 1.30 -5.38 6.02
N THR A 144 1.10 -6.69 6.00
CA THR A 144 2.12 -7.68 6.33
C THR A 144 2.60 -8.36 5.04
N MET A 145 3.88 -8.27 4.78
CA MET A 145 4.54 -8.92 3.66
C MET A 145 5.45 -10.04 4.14
N LEU A 146 5.54 -11.10 3.34
CA LEU A 146 6.34 -12.27 3.59
C LEU A 146 7.14 -12.60 2.32
N GLY A 147 8.43 -12.89 2.44
CA GLY A 147 9.25 -13.32 1.32
C GLY A 147 10.59 -13.88 1.75
N GLU A 148 11.36 -14.34 0.77
CA GLU A 148 12.72 -14.80 0.99
C GLU A 148 13.65 -13.64 1.33
N SER A 149 14.64 -13.88 2.20
CA SER A 149 15.69 -12.90 2.48
C SER A 149 16.66 -12.78 1.31
N VAL A 150 16.98 -11.56 0.90
CA VAL A 150 18.01 -11.28 -0.13
C VAL A 150 19.43 -11.57 0.36
N ASN A 151 19.62 -11.65 1.67
CA ASN A 151 20.94 -11.87 2.28
C ASN A 151 21.48 -13.30 2.09
N GLN A 152 20.76 -14.17 1.36
CA GLN A 152 21.14 -15.57 1.23
C GLN A 152 22.10 -15.88 0.10
N ASP A 153 22.03 -15.16 -1.02
CA ASP A 153 22.94 -15.36 -2.15
C ASP A 153 22.90 -14.18 -3.16
N PRO A 154 23.97 -13.95 -3.93
CA PRO A 154 24.07 -12.85 -4.92
C PRO A 154 23.07 -12.98 -6.09
N GLU A 155 22.62 -14.19 -6.43
CA GLU A 155 21.66 -14.40 -7.52
C GLU A 155 20.27 -13.89 -7.11
N THR A 156 19.88 -14.14 -5.85
CA THR A 156 18.64 -13.65 -5.24
C THR A 156 18.63 -12.11 -5.15
N GLU A 157 19.78 -11.50 -4.81
CA GLU A 157 19.94 -10.04 -4.78
C GLU A 157 19.79 -9.44 -6.19
N ALA A 158 20.47 -10.01 -7.20
CA ALA A 158 20.36 -9.57 -8.58
C ALA A 158 18.92 -9.69 -9.13
N ALA A 159 18.21 -10.78 -8.81
CA ALA A 159 16.83 -10.97 -9.20
C ALA A 159 15.88 -9.92 -8.57
N THR A 160 16.15 -9.54 -7.33
CA THR A 160 15.39 -8.50 -6.61
C THR A 160 15.58 -7.13 -7.27
N ILE A 161 16.81 -6.76 -7.57
CA ILE A 161 17.12 -5.50 -8.26
C ILE A 161 16.44 -5.46 -9.64
N ALA A 162 16.56 -6.52 -10.43
CA ALA A 162 15.90 -6.61 -11.74
C ALA A 162 14.37 -6.50 -11.65
N ALA A 163 13.75 -7.07 -10.62
CA ALA A 163 12.32 -6.96 -10.39
C ALA A 163 11.88 -5.53 -10.06
N LEU A 164 12.64 -4.81 -9.24
CA LEU A 164 12.42 -3.39 -8.92
C LEU A 164 12.51 -2.51 -10.17
N GLU A 165 13.56 -2.68 -10.96
CA GLU A 165 13.75 -1.95 -12.21
C GLU A 165 12.61 -2.18 -13.19
N ALA A 166 12.17 -3.43 -13.37
CA ALA A 166 11.06 -3.77 -14.22
C ALA A 166 9.70 -3.20 -13.73
N MET A 167 9.50 -3.06 -12.43
CA MET A 167 8.32 -2.41 -11.85
C MET A 167 8.35 -0.90 -12.10
N ARG A 168 9.50 -0.28 -11.96
CA ARG A 168 9.73 1.15 -12.17
C ARG A 168 9.53 1.58 -13.63
N ASP A 169 10.03 0.77 -14.58
CA ASP A 169 9.87 1.06 -16.00
C ASP A 169 8.43 0.95 -16.49
N ARG A 170 7.67 -0.01 -15.96
CA ARG A 170 6.22 -0.11 -16.23
C ARG A 170 5.42 1.09 -15.72
N HIS A 171 5.94 1.78 -14.73
CA HIS A 171 5.26 2.96 -14.15
C HIS A 171 5.52 4.24 -14.95
N LYS A 172 6.68 4.34 -15.61
CA LYS A 172 7.04 5.50 -16.47
C LYS A 172 6.34 5.51 -17.83
N GLN A 173 5.72 4.39 -18.24
CA GLN A 173 5.05 4.23 -19.54
C GLN A 173 3.54 4.49 -19.50
N LYS A 174 3.00 4.91 -18.37
CA LYS A 174 1.58 5.27 -18.17
C LYS A 174 1.43 6.72 -17.79
#